data_611d7d4e70534ca3cec2d835e3fb6a2e
#
_entry.id   611d7d4e70534ca3cec2d835e3fb6a2e
#
_cell.length_a   1.000
_cell.length_b   1.000
_cell.length_c   1.000
_cell.angle_alpha   90.00
_cell.angle_beta   90.00
_cell.angle_gamma   90.00
#
_symmetry.space_group_name_H-M   'P 1'
#
loop_
_entity.id
_entity.type
_entity.pdbx_description
1 polymer ?
#
loop_
_entity_poly.entity_id
_entity_poly.type
_entity_poly.pdbx_seq_one_letter_code
_entity_poly.pdbx_strand_id
1 'polypeptide(L)'
;MDEYIFVKSIVDEWDPIGLLNLGCPGDEYDPEIREIVALLPHVKSVDELALRIRQVLIKWFEEYLSIEVCYPVALKIWESR
;
A
#
# COMPACT_ATOMS: atom_id res chain seq x y z
N MET A 1 -3.24 17.22 -6.48
CA MET A 1 -2.18 16.22 -6.51
C MET A 1 -2.74 14.88 -6.91
N ASP A 2 -2.02 14.14 -7.72
CA ASP A 2 -2.46 12.82 -8.16
C ASP A 2 -2.36 11.84 -6.99
N GLU A 3 -3.48 11.27 -6.60
CA GLU A 3 -3.54 10.32 -5.49
C GLU A 3 -2.67 9.09 -5.76
N TYR A 4 -2.61 8.63 -7.00
CA TYR A 4 -1.77 7.51 -7.39
C TYR A 4 -0.29 7.78 -7.12
N ILE A 5 0.19 8.95 -7.52
CA ILE A 5 1.60 9.33 -7.32
C ILE A 5 1.91 9.39 -5.83
N PHE A 6 0.99 9.92 -5.06
CA PHE A 6 1.16 10.05 -3.62
C PHE A 6 1.26 8.67 -2.95
N VAL A 7 0.32 7.79 -3.27
CA VAL A 7 0.31 6.43 -2.70
C VAL A 7 1.54 5.65 -3.15
N LYS A 8 1.94 5.81 -4.42
CA LYS A 8 3.13 5.17 -4.94
C LYS A 8 4.39 5.58 -4.16
N SER A 9 4.51 6.86 -3.86
CA SER A 9 5.64 7.35 -3.08
C SER A 9 5.73 6.67 -1.72
N ILE A 10 4.60 6.52 -1.05
CA ILE A 10 4.55 5.89 0.27
C ILE A 10 4.87 4.39 0.19
N VAL A 11 4.27 3.68 -0.76
CA VAL A 11 4.46 2.23 -0.89
C VAL A 11 5.88 1.91 -1.34
N ASP A 12 6.44 2.67 -2.27
CA ASP A 12 7.80 2.44 -2.74
C ASP A 12 8.82 2.68 -1.62
N GLU A 13 8.61 3.71 -0.82
CA GLU A 13 9.48 3.97 0.33
C GLU A 13 9.38 2.86 1.36
N TRP A 14 8.18 2.35 1.58
CA TRP A 14 7.94 1.25 2.49
C TRP A 14 8.59 -0.04 2.01
N ASP A 15 8.48 -0.33 0.70
CA ASP A 15 9.07 -1.51 0.05
C ASP A 15 8.76 -2.78 0.84
N PRO A 16 7.46 -3.13 1.01
CA PRO A 16 7.05 -4.16 1.98
C PRO A 16 7.61 -5.56 1.70
N ILE A 17 7.89 -5.86 0.42
CA ILE A 17 8.41 -7.16 0.02
C ILE A 17 9.92 -7.10 -0.20
N GLY A 18 10.48 -5.89 -0.22
CA GLY A 18 11.91 -5.70 -0.48
C GLY A 18 12.30 -5.80 -1.96
N LEU A 19 11.32 -5.69 -2.86
CA LEU A 19 11.60 -5.83 -4.29
C LEU A 19 12.48 -4.72 -4.83
N LEU A 20 12.23 -3.48 -4.44
CA LEU A 20 13.04 -2.36 -4.93
C LEU A 20 14.45 -2.43 -4.37
N ASN A 21 14.58 -2.89 -3.14
CA ASN A 21 15.86 -3.06 -2.48
C ASN A 21 16.70 -4.16 -3.16
N LEU A 22 16.02 -5.11 -3.81
CA LEU A 22 16.68 -6.18 -4.57
C LEU A 22 17.03 -5.77 -5.99
N GLY A 23 16.73 -4.52 -6.37
CA GLY A 23 17.05 -4.03 -7.69
C GLY A 23 15.98 -4.27 -8.73
N CYS A 24 14.77 -4.63 -8.33
CA CYS A 24 13.66 -4.79 -9.26
C CYS A 24 13.22 -3.45 -9.83
N PRO A 25 12.56 -3.44 -11.01
CA PRO A 25 12.07 -2.20 -11.60
C PRO A 25 11.15 -1.42 -10.64
N GLY A 26 11.13 -0.11 -10.78
CA GLY A 26 10.34 0.76 -9.90
C GLY A 26 8.83 0.62 -10.04
N ASP A 27 8.35 -0.18 -11.00
CA ASP A 27 6.93 -0.42 -11.21
C ASP A 27 6.44 -1.76 -10.64
N GLU A 28 7.26 -2.42 -9.82
CA GLU A 28 6.91 -3.74 -9.26
C GLU A 28 5.65 -3.70 -8.39
N TYR A 29 5.38 -2.58 -7.74
CA TYR A 29 4.20 -2.45 -6.88
C TYR A 29 3.02 -1.75 -7.58
N ASP A 30 3.12 -1.42 -8.85
CA ASP A 30 2.08 -0.63 -9.53
C ASP A 30 0.69 -1.26 -9.51
N PRO A 31 0.54 -2.59 -9.76
CA PRO A 31 -0.80 -3.19 -9.69
C PRO A 31 -1.43 -3.06 -8.30
N GLU A 32 -0.63 -3.26 -7.25
CA GLU A 32 -1.09 -3.16 -5.88
C GLU A 32 -1.45 -1.73 -5.52
N ILE A 33 -0.66 -0.78 -5.99
CA ILE A 33 -0.91 0.64 -5.77
C ILE A 33 -2.23 1.05 -6.41
N ARG A 34 -2.49 0.58 -7.64
CA ARG A 34 -3.76 0.86 -8.32
C ARG A 34 -4.95 0.32 -7.54
N GLU A 35 -4.83 -0.88 -6.98
CA GLU A 35 -5.88 -1.44 -6.13
C GLU A 35 -6.12 -0.61 -4.89
N ILE A 36 -5.05 -0.19 -4.22
CA ILE A 36 -5.16 0.64 -3.02
C ILE A 36 -5.84 1.97 -3.36
N VAL A 37 -5.43 2.62 -4.44
CA VAL A 37 -6.05 3.88 -4.86
C VAL A 37 -7.53 3.70 -5.15
N ALA A 38 -7.90 2.60 -5.80
CA ALA A 38 -9.30 2.31 -6.10
C ALA A 38 -10.13 2.07 -4.84
N LEU A 39 -9.51 1.57 -3.78
CA LEU A 39 -10.19 1.31 -2.50
C LEU A 39 -10.43 2.59 -1.69
N LEU A 40 -9.59 3.60 -1.86
CA LEU A 40 -9.61 4.77 -0.97
C LEU A 40 -10.98 5.44 -0.83
N PRO A 41 -11.77 5.63 -1.90
CA PRO A 41 -13.09 6.24 -1.74
C PRO A 41 -14.08 5.39 -0.95
N HIS A 42 -13.78 4.12 -0.76
CA HIS A 42 -14.70 3.16 -0.16
C HIS A 42 -14.35 2.79 1.27
N VAL A 43 -13.15 3.13 1.74
CA VAL A 43 -12.76 2.84 3.12
C VAL A 43 -13.25 3.94 4.04
N LYS A 44 -13.67 3.56 5.24
CA LYS A 44 -14.31 4.48 6.18
C LYS A 44 -13.44 4.80 7.38
N SER A 45 -12.33 4.09 7.56
CA SER A 45 -11.42 4.32 8.68
C SER A 45 -10.02 3.87 8.31
N VAL A 46 -9.03 4.34 9.09
CA VAL A 46 -7.65 3.93 8.88
C VAL A 46 -7.48 2.44 9.19
N ASP A 47 -8.25 1.92 10.14
CA ASP A 47 -8.20 0.48 10.47
C ASP A 47 -8.65 -0.36 9.28
N GLU A 48 -9.73 0.05 8.63
CA GLU A 48 -10.21 -0.63 7.43
C GLU A 48 -9.19 -0.53 6.31
N LEU A 49 -8.56 0.62 6.14
CA LEU A 49 -7.54 0.80 5.12
C LEU A 49 -6.35 -0.13 5.36
N ALA A 50 -5.89 -0.24 6.61
CA ALA A 50 -4.79 -1.13 6.95
C ALA A 50 -5.12 -2.58 6.61
N LEU A 51 -6.36 -3.00 6.93
CA LEU A 51 -6.81 -4.35 6.61
C LEU A 51 -6.84 -4.59 5.11
N ARG A 52 -7.31 -3.61 4.34
CA ARG A 52 -7.37 -3.74 2.88
C ARG A 52 -5.99 -3.79 2.26
N ILE A 53 -5.05 -2.97 2.74
CA ILE A 53 -3.67 -3.02 2.28
C ILE A 53 -3.08 -4.41 2.53
N ARG A 54 -3.32 -4.97 3.71
CA ARG A 54 -2.88 -6.32 4.04
C ARG A 54 -3.45 -7.34 3.07
N GLN A 55 -4.74 -7.25 2.76
CA GLN A 55 -5.40 -8.16 1.83
C GLN A 55 -4.82 -8.05 0.41
N VAL A 56 -4.49 -6.84 -0.03
CA VAL A 56 -3.88 -6.62 -1.34
C VAL A 56 -2.52 -7.31 -1.41
N LEU A 57 -1.71 -7.16 -0.38
CA LEU A 57 -0.38 -7.79 -0.34
C LEU A 57 -0.47 -9.32 -0.31
N ILE A 58 -1.44 -9.86 0.41
CA ILE A 58 -1.66 -11.31 0.43
C ILE A 58 -2.07 -11.79 -0.97
N LYS A 59 -2.97 -11.07 -1.62
CA LYS A 59 -3.48 -11.43 -2.94
C LYS A 59 -2.37 -11.47 -4.00
N TRP A 60 -1.50 -10.46 -4.00
CA TRP A 60 -0.51 -10.30 -5.05
C TRP A 60 0.81 -11.01 -4.77
N PHE A 61 1.19 -11.13 -3.50
CA PHE A 61 2.51 -11.66 -3.13
C PHE A 61 2.45 -12.82 -2.16
N GLU A 62 1.27 -13.18 -1.67
CA GLU A 62 1.10 -14.21 -0.62
C GLU A 62 1.92 -13.88 0.63
N GLU A 63 2.09 -12.57 0.89
CA GLU A 63 2.81 -12.09 2.06
C GLU A 63 1.83 -11.77 3.18
N TYR A 64 2.01 -12.42 4.32
CA TYR A 64 1.11 -12.32 5.46
C TYR A 64 1.68 -11.36 6.50
N LEU A 65 1.81 -10.09 6.11
CA LEU A 65 2.26 -9.06 7.03
C LEU A 65 1.21 -8.83 8.11
N SER A 66 1.65 -8.49 9.32
CA SER A 66 0.71 -8.19 10.39
C SER A 66 0.02 -6.84 10.15
N ILE A 67 -1.14 -6.67 10.76
CA ILE A 67 -1.86 -5.39 10.74
C ILE A 67 -0.98 -4.28 11.32
N GLU A 68 -0.19 -4.60 12.33
CA GLU A 68 0.69 -3.64 12.98
C GLU A 68 1.74 -3.06 12.02
N VAL A 69 2.17 -3.86 11.05
CA VAL A 69 3.11 -3.41 10.03
C VAL A 69 2.41 -2.56 8.98
N CYS A 70 1.18 -2.90 8.63
CA CYS A 70 0.41 -2.17 7.63
C CYS A 70 -0.17 -0.86 8.15
N TYR A 71 -0.43 -0.77 9.44
CA TYR A 71 -1.12 0.39 10.03
C TYR A 71 -0.37 1.71 9.83
N PRO A 72 0.93 1.81 10.08
CA PRO A 72 1.63 3.08 9.87
C PRO A 72 1.55 3.60 8.44
N VAL A 73 1.59 2.68 7.48
CA VAL A 73 1.47 3.04 6.06
C VAL A 73 0.06 3.51 5.75
N ALA A 74 -0.94 2.78 6.25
CA ALA A 74 -2.33 3.17 6.10
C ALA A 74 -2.59 4.56 6.70
N LEU A 75 -2.00 4.84 7.85
CA LEU A 75 -2.14 6.13 8.52
C LEU A 75 -1.57 7.25 7.67
N LYS A 76 -0.39 7.06 7.08
CA LYS A 76 0.22 8.05 6.20
C LYS A 76 -0.69 8.36 5.02
N ILE A 77 -1.23 7.33 4.39
CA ILE A 77 -2.14 7.50 3.25
C ILE A 77 -3.42 8.20 3.69
N TRP A 78 -3.97 7.78 4.81
CA TRP A 78 -5.22 8.33 5.35
C TRP A 78 -5.11 9.81 5.67
N GLU A 79 -4.04 10.21 6.36
CA GLU A 79 -3.84 11.59 6.77
C GLU A 79 -3.58 12.55 5.61
N SER A 80 -3.16 12.02 4.48
CA SER A 80 -2.77 12.83 3.34
C SER A 80 -3.86 12.93 2.28
N ARG A 81 -5.01 12.39 2.54
CA ARG A 81 -6.14 12.47 1.63
C ARG A 81 -6.79 13.83 1.65
#